data_c851658195fefb3aadb1bb1f02b9dc2d
#
_entry.id   c851658195fefb3aadb1bb1f02b9dc2d
#
_cell.length_a   1.000
_cell.length_b   1.000
_cell.length_c   1.000
_cell.angle_alpha   90.00
_cell.angle_beta   90.00
_cell.angle_gamma   90.00
#
_symmetry.space_group_name_H-M   'P 1'
#
loop_
_entity.id
_entity.type
_entity.pdbx_description
1 polymer ?
#
loop_
_entity_poly.entity_id
_entity_poly.type
_entity_poly.pdbx_seq_one_letter_code
_entity_poly.pdbx_strand_id
1 'polypeptide(L)'
;MEMHQVRYFLAVCEELSFCRAARRCGVSQPSLSNAISALEQNLGGALFLRKPSIALTVLGCAIRPYLEEIARNADGAREAAQALVLRPAGCASPSSSAQSEASFELMPSEGKGRPK
;
A
#
# COMPACT_ATOMS: atom_id res chain seq x y z
N MET A 1 8.21 -3.08 -5.07
CA MET A 1 6.92 -3.46 -4.49
C MET A 1 5.87 -2.46 -4.93
N GLU A 2 4.80 -2.96 -5.53
CA GLU A 2 3.74 -2.11 -6.06
C GLU A 2 2.51 -2.20 -5.18
N MET A 3 1.71 -1.13 -5.17
CA MET A 3 0.50 -1.11 -4.35
C MET A 3 -0.46 -2.24 -4.70
N HIS A 4 -0.59 -2.56 -6.00
CA HIS A 4 -1.51 -3.64 -6.37
C HIS A 4 -1.03 -4.98 -5.80
N GLN A 5 0.28 -5.19 -5.70
CA GLN A 5 0.82 -6.40 -5.09
C GLN A 5 0.45 -6.48 -3.61
N VAL A 6 0.55 -5.35 -2.92
CA VAL A 6 0.17 -5.27 -1.51
C VAL A 6 -1.31 -5.62 -1.34
N ARG A 7 -2.17 -5.04 -2.16
CA ARG A 7 -3.61 -5.27 -2.06
C ARG A 7 -3.97 -6.71 -2.38
N TYR A 8 -3.32 -7.30 -3.39
CA TYR A 8 -3.58 -8.70 -3.73
C TYR A 8 -3.13 -9.63 -2.60
N PHE A 9 -1.97 -9.34 -2.01
CA PHE A 9 -1.50 -10.12 -0.88
C PHE A 9 -2.52 -10.11 0.26
N LEU A 10 -3.02 -8.92 0.61
CA LEU A 10 -3.99 -8.80 1.70
C LEU A 10 -5.30 -9.52 1.36
N ALA A 11 -5.72 -9.46 0.11
CA ALA A 11 -6.92 -10.17 -0.31
C ALA A 11 -6.76 -11.69 -0.14
N VAL A 12 -5.59 -12.21 -0.51
CA VAL A 12 -5.33 -13.64 -0.33
C VAL A 12 -5.28 -14.00 1.15
N CYS A 13 -4.72 -13.12 1.99
CA CYS A 13 -4.70 -13.34 3.42
C CYS A 13 -6.11 -13.53 3.98
N GLU A 14 -7.05 -12.72 3.50
CA GLU A 14 -8.42 -12.76 4.01
C GLU A 14 -9.23 -13.89 3.41
N GLU A 15 -9.06 -14.15 2.12
CA GLU A 15 -9.85 -15.17 1.43
C GLU A 15 -9.26 -16.57 1.59
N LEU A 16 -7.96 -16.67 1.79
CA LEU A 16 -7.22 -17.93 1.80
C LEU A 16 -7.51 -18.76 0.57
N SER A 17 -7.66 -18.06 -0.57
CA SER A 17 -7.95 -18.66 -1.86
C SER A 17 -7.52 -17.67 -2.92
N PHE A 18 -6.63 -18.14 -3.81
CA PHE A 18 -6.19 -17.28 -4.92
C PHE A 18 -7.34 -16.98 -5.88
N CYS A 19 -8.21 -17.96 -6.08
CA CYS A 19 -9.34 -17.78 -6.97
C CYS A 19 -10.30 -16.71 -6.43
N ARG A 20 -10.67 -16.82 -5.16
CA ARG A 20 -11.58 -15.84 -4.55
C ARG A 20 -10.95 -14.47 -4.43
N ALA A 21 -9.66 -14.44 -4.10
CA ALA A 21 -8.95 -13.16 -4.00
C ALA A 21 -8.92 -12.46 -5.36
N ALA A 22 -8.66 -13.20 -6.42
CA ALA A 22 -8.63 -12.63 -7.77
C ALA A 22 -9.99 -12.06 -8.13
N ARG A 23 -11.05 -12.81 -7.83
CA ARG A 23 -12.41 -12.35 -8.10
C ARG A 23 -12.72 -11.08 -7.31
N ARG A 24 -12.33 -11.06 -6.05
CA ARG A 24 -12.53 -9.89 -5.19
C ARG A 24 -11.81 -8.66 -5.73
N CYS A 25 -10.60 -8.85 -6.27
CA CYS A 25 -9.82 -7.74 -6.80
C CYS A 25 -10.17 -7.39 -8.24
N GLY A 26 -11.04 -8.17 -8.88
CA GLY A 26 -11.45 -7.89 -10.24
C GLY A 26 -10.38 -8.19 -11.27
N VAL A 27 -9.55 -9.19 -11.01
CA VAL A 27 -8.45 -9.55 -11.91
C VAL A 27 -8.49 -11.06 -12.13
N SER A 28 -7.76 -11.52 -13.16
CA SER A 28 -7.62 -12.94 -13.40
C SER A 28 -6.73 -13.57 -12.34
N GLN A 29 -6.93 -14.86 -12.10
CA GLN A 29 -6.09 -15.57 -11.14
C GLN A 29 -4.61 -15.56 -11.54
N PRO A 30 -4.25 -15.79 -12.82
CA PRO A 30 -2.84 -15.68 -13.20
C PRO A 30 -2.25 -14.30 -12.94
N SER A 31 -3.00 -13.24 -13.16
CA SER A 31 -2.51 -11.89 -12.86
C SER A 31 -2.22 -11.72 -11.39
N LEU A 32 -3.13 -12.18 -10.55
CA LEU A 32 -2.94 -12.11 -9.10
C LEU A 32 -1.74 -12.96 -8.68
N SER A 33 -1.66 -14.19 -9.18
CA SER A 33 -0.55 -15.09 -8.84
C SER A 33 0.78 -14.50 -9.25
N ASN A 34 0.85 -13.90 -10.44
CA ASN A 34 2.10 -13.30 -10.91
C ASN A 34 2.50 -12.13 -10.03
N ALA A 35 1.54 -11.32 -9.61
CA ALA A 35 1.81 -10.19 -8.73
C ALA A 35 2.33 -10.67 -7.37
N ILE A 36 1.72 -11.72 -6.83
CA ILE A 36 2.19 -12.29 -5.57
C ILE A 36 3.61 -12.84 -5.71
N SER A 37 3.87 -13.54 -6.82
CA SER A 37 5.22 -14.07 -7.06
C SER A 37 6.26 -12.95 -7.15
N ALA A 38 5.91 -11.85 -7.81
CA ALA A 38 6.82 -10.71 -7.89
C ALA A 38 7.08 -10.11 -6.52
N LEU A 39 6.04 -10.04 -5.70
CA LEU A 39 6.19 -9.55 -4.32
C LEU A 39 7.11 -10.47 -3.52
N GLU A 40 6.92 -11.78 -3.67
CA GLU A 40 7.76 -12.75 -2.98
C GLU A 40 9.22 -12.60 -3.40
N GLN A 41 9.46 -12.41 -4.69
CA GLN A 41 10.82 -12.19 -5.16
C GLN A 41 11.40 -10.89 -4.60
N ASN A 42 10.60 -9.86 -4.53
CA ASN A 42 11.00 -8.57 -4.01
C ASN A 42 11.40 -8.68 -2.53
N LEU A 43 10.66 -9.45 -1.78
CA LEU A 43 10.89 -9.59 -0.34
C LEU A 43 11.85 -10.73 0.01
N GLY A 44 12.17 -11.58 -0.95
CA GLY A 44 13.20 -12.58 -0.76
C GLY A 44 12.72 -13.92 -0.26
N GLY A 45 11.42 -14.19 -0.26
CA GLY A 45 10.93 -15.48 0.19
C GLY A 45 9.44 -15.65 -0.06
N ALA A 46 8.99 -16.88 0.11
CA ALA A 46 7.59 -17.21 -0.09
C ALA A 46 6.73 -16.62 1.03
N LEU A 47 5.60 -16.08 0.66
CA LEU A 47 4.66 -15.50 1.61
C LEU A 47 3.52 -16.47 1.95
N PHE A 48 3.25 -17.41 1.06
CA PHE A 48 2.16 -18.38 1.25
C PHE A 48 2.64 -19.80 1.06
N LEU A 49 2.16 -20.68 1.92
CA LEU A 49 2.18 -22.10 1.67
C LEU A 49 0.98 -22.41 0.81
N ARG A 50 1.19 -23.28 -0.20
CA ARG A 50 0.12 -23.61 -1.13
C ARG A 50 -0.51 -24.96 -0.85
N LYS A 51 0.19 -25.83 -0.13
CA LYS A 51 -0.26 -27.18 0.13
C LYS A 51 -0.09 -27.51 1.60
N PRO A 52 -1.00 -28.23 2.19
CA PRO A 52 -2.23 -28.78 1.58
C PRO A 52 -3.30 -27.73 1.34
N SER A 53 -3.18 -26.56 1.93
CA SER A 53 -4.10 -25.47 1.72
C SER A 53 -3.32 -24.17 1.84
N ILE A 54 -3.94 -23.07 1.43
CA ILE A 54 -3.29 -21.77 1.49
C ILE A 54 -3.14 -21.34 2.94
N ALA A 55 -1.92 -20.97 3.30
CA ALA A 55 -1.63 -20.46 4.64
C ALA A 55 -0.43 -19.53 4.54
N LEU A 56 -0.31 -18.61 5.48
CA LEU A 56 0.84 -17.71 5.52
C LEU A 56 2.08 -18.45 6.01
N THR A 57 3.22 -18.15 5.39
CA THR A 57 4.51 -18.59 5.92
C THR A 57 4.87 -17.70 7.11
N VAL A 58 5.98 -18.04 7.78
CA VAL A 58 6.51 -17.18 8.84
C VAL A 58 6.79 -15.78 8.28
N LEU A 59 7.39 -15.73 7.10
CA LEU A 59 7.65 -14.44 6.45
C LEU A 59 6.35 -13.70 6.17
N GLY A 60 5.34 -14.40 5.65
CA GLY A 60 4.05 -13.78 5.38
C GLY A 60 3.42 -13.21 6.63
N CYS A 61 3.49 -13.95 7.73
CA CYS A 61 2.95 -13.46 9.00
C CYS A 61 3.69 -12.24 9.50
N ALA A 62 5.00 -12.22 9.35
CA ALA A 62 5.82 -11.10 9.81
C ALA A 62 5.58 -9.85 8.98
N ILE A 63 5.35 -10.01 7.69
CA ILE A 63 5.20 -8.90 6.76
C ILE A 63 3.78 -8.33 6.77
N ARG A 64 2.80 -9.15 7.06
CA ARG A 64 1.40 -8.78 6.94
C ARG A 64 1.05 -7.46 7.63
N PRO A 65 1.43 -7.24 8.91
CA PRO A 65 1.05 -5.98 9.56
C PRO A 65 1.65 -4.76 8.88
N TYR A 66 2.85 -4.89 8.32
CA TYR A 66 3.46 -3.78 7.60
C TYR A 66 2.68 -3.46 6.33
N LEU A 67 2.27 -4.48 5.60
CA LEU A 67 1.51 -4.26 4.37
C LEU A 67 0.11 -3.75 4.65
N GLU A 68 -0.50 -4.19 5.75
CA GLU A 68 -1.78 -3.63 6.18
C GLU A 68 -1.66 -2.14 6.46
N GLU A 69 -0.57 -1.74 7.09
CA GLU A 69 -0.37 -0.33 7.39
C GLU A 69 -0.12 0.48 6.12
N ILE A 70 0.64 -0.06 5.18
CA ILE A 70 0.86 0.61 3.90
C ILE A 70 -0.47 0.83 3.19
N ALA A 71 -1.33 -0.17 3.18
CA ALA A 71 -2.63 -0.05 2.52
C ALA A 71 -3.50 1.00 3.22
N ARG A 72 -3.52 0.98 4.55
CA ARG A 72 -4.28 1.98 5.30
C ARG A 72 -3.78 3.38 5.03
N ASN A 73 -2.46 3.57 5.00
CA ASN A 73 -1.89 4.87 4.75
C ASN A 73 -2.18 5.36 3.34
N ALA A 74 -2.16 4.45 2.36
CA ALA A 74 -2.51 4.82 0.99
C ALA A 74 -3.96 5.27 0.91
N ASP A 75 -4.85 4.55 1.57
CA ASP A 75 -6.26 4.92 1.60
C ASP A 75 -6.46 6.24 2.33
N GLY A 76 -5.76 6.43 3.44
CA GLY A 76 -5.82 7.67 4.18
C GLY A 76 -5.34 8.86 3.37
N ALA A 77 -4.27 8.68 2.61
CA ALA A 77 -3.76 9.74 1.76
C ALA A 77 -4.78 10.13 0.70
N ARG A 78 -5.44 9.12 0.11
CA ARG A 78 -6.46 9.38 -0.90
C ARG A 78 -7.64 10.11 -0.31
N GLU A 79 -8.09 9.70 0.87
CA GLU A 79 -9.20 10.35 1.55
C GLU A 79 -8.88 11.79 1.92
N ALA A 80 -7.66 12.01 2.41
CA ALA A 80 -7.24 13.36 2.76
C ALA A 80 -7.20 14.26 1.52
N ALA A 81 -6.69 13.72 0.41
CA ALA A 81 -6.64 14.47 -0.83
C ALA A 81 -8.04 14.80 -1.33
N GLN A 82 -8.96 13.83 -1.26
CA GLN A 82 -10.33 14.06 -1.69
C GLN A 82 -11.02 15.12 -0.84
N ALA A 83 -10.79 15.07 0.47
CA ALA A 83 -11.39 16.05 1.36
C ALA A 83 -10.94 17.46 1.02
N LEU A 84 -9.67 17.62 0.69
CA LEU A 84 -9.15 18.95 0.34
C LEU A 84 -9.59 19.40 -1.06
N VAL A 85 -9.60 18.48 -2.02
CA VAL A 85 -9.96 18.82 -3.37
C VAL A 85 -11.44 19.16 -3.48
N LEU A 86 -12.30 18.44 -2.76
CA LEU A 86 -13.74 18.65 -2.82
C LEU A 86 -14.22 19.77 -1.95
N ARG A 87 -13.35 20.33 -1.12
CA ARG A 87 -13.74 21.42 -0.26
C ARG A 87 -14.01 22.68 -1.08
N PRO A 88 -14.99 23.47 -0.67
CA PRO A 88 -15.14 24.78 -1.28
C PRO A 88 -13.90 25.63 -1.07
N ALA A 89 -13.77 26.65 -1.87
CA ALA A 89 -12.59 27.48 -1.86
C ALA A 89 -12.21 27.98 -0.49
N GLY A 90 -13.12 27.99 0.43
CA GLY A 90 -12.82 28.48 1.76
C GLY A 90 -11.65 27.77 2.41
N CYS A 91 -11.36 26.63 1.99
CA CYS A 91 -10.28 25.92 2.60
C CYS A 91 -8.97 26.60 2.36
N ALA A 92 -8.97 27.34 1.46
CA ALA A 92 -7.70 27.90 1.17
C ALA A 92 -7.08 28.68 2.27
N SER A 93 -7.53 28.41 2.38
CA SER A 93 -6.82 28.71 3.02
C SER A 93 -6.09 28.75 3.72
N PRO A 94 -6.14 28.90 3.82
CA PRO A 94 -5.35 28.82 4.45
C PRO A 94 -4.55 28.67 4.79
N SER A 95 -4.86 28.75 4.65
CA SER A 95 -4.13 28.48 5.05
C SER A 95 -3.37 28.29 5.07
N SER A 96 -3.58 28.41 4.78
CA SER A 96 -2.82 28.06 4.87
C SER A 96 -1.96 27.99 4.78
N SER A 97 -2.04 28.24 4.51
CA SER A 97 -1.16 28.00 4.62
C SER A 97 -0.32 27.90 4.75
N ALA A 98 -0.38 28.12 4.65
CA ALA A 98 0.45 27.81 4.95
C ALA A 98 1.13 27.51 5.08
N GLN A 99 1.04 27.49 5.08
CA GLN A 99 1.67 26.96 5.32
C GLN A 99 2.44 26.52 5.17
N SER A 100 2.23 26.64 4.89
CA SER A 100 2.95 26.02 4.85
C SER A 100 3.81 25.98 4.60
N GLU A 101 3.73 26.26 4.29
CA GLU A 101 4.53 26.09 4.30
C GLU A 101 5.39 25.84 4.34
N ALA A 102 5.24 26.07 4.35
CA ALA A 102 6.05 25.61 4.65
C ALA A 102 6.56 25.15 4.65
N SER A 103 6.39 25.10 4.63
CA SER A 103 6.97 24.35 4.84
C SER A 103 7.67 23.92 4.45
N PHE A 104 7.47 23.97 4.14
CA PHE A 104 8.20 23.25 3.97
C PHE A 104 9.18 23.35 3.69
N GLU A 105 9.31 23.80 3.56
CA GLU A 105 10.20 23.65 3.60
C GLU A 105 11.01 23.27 3.67
N LEU A 106 10.88 23.30 3.68
CA LEU A 106 11.64 22.64 3.90
C LEU A 106 12.29 22.13 3.71
N MET A 107 12.40 22.13 3.62
CA MET A 107 13.06 21.36 3.56
C MET A 107 13.78 21.01 3.26
N PRO A 108 14.01 21.24 3.05
CA PRO A 108 14.82 20.66 2.84
C PRO A 108 15.47 20.34 2.69
N SER A 109 15.32 20.42 2.72
CA SER A 109 15.99 19.78 2.82
C SER A 109 16.57 19.46 2.81
N GLU A 110 16.46 19.41 2.87
CA GLU A 110 17.00 18.84 3.05
C GLU A 110 17.64 18.32 2.91
N GLY A 111 17.48 18.77 2.71
CA GLY A 111 18.06 17.96 2.74
C GLY A 111 18.69 17.87 2.44
N LYS A 112 18.78 17.93 2.42
CA LYS A 112 19.36 17.54 2.39
C LYS A 112 19.99 16.92 2.33
N GLY A 113 19.80 16.97 2.22
CA GLY A 113 20.34 16.11 2.39
C GLY A 113 20.90 15.73 1.92
N ARG A 114 21.00 15.64 1.76
CA ARG A 114 21.45 15.02 1.53
C ARG A 114 22.38 14.63 1.20
N PRO A 115 22.52 14.73 1.00
CA PRO A 115 23.24 14.16 0.83
C PRO A 115 23.92 13.78 0.63
N LYS A 116 23.92 13.68 0.48
CA LYS A 116 24.39 13.09 0.59
C LYS A 116 24.84 12.76 0.70
#